data_498d7294ee7e23383abc27d63c7c8111
#
_entry.id   498d7294ee7e23383abc27d63c7c8111
#
_cell.length_a   1.000
_cell.length_b   1.000
_cell.length_c   1.000
_cell.angle_alpha   90.00
_cell.angle_beta   90.00
_cell.angle_gamma   90.00
#
_symmetry.space_group_name_H-M   'P 1'
#
loop_
_entity.id
_entity.type
_entity.pdbx_description
1 polymer ?
#
loop_
_entity_poly.entity_id
_entity_poly.type
_entity_poly.pdbx_seq_one_letter_code
_entity_poly.pdbx_strand_id
1 'polypeptide(L)'
;MAHQPRWTMSQVTELFNKPLIDLLFEAQQIHRQHFDPRQVQVSTLLSIKTGACPEDCKYCPQSARYKTGLEAERLMEVEQVLESARQAKNAGSTRFCMGAAWKNPNDRDMPYLEQMVKGVKALGLESCMTLGTLTDSQAQRLAEAGLDYYNHNLDTSPEFYGNIITTRTYQERLDTLDKVRDAGIKVCSGGIVGLGETVKDRAGLLLQLANLPTPPESVPIHMLVKVKGTPLAYNEDVDAFDFIRTIAVARIMMPTSFVRLSAGREQMNEQTQAMCFMAGANSIFYGCKLLTTPNPEEDKDLQLFRKLGINPQQTAVLEGDNEQQQRLEQALLTPDTEEYYNAAAL
;
A
#
# COMPACT_ATOMS: atom_id res chain seq x y z
N MET A 1 -28.57 -2.99 11.55
CA MET A 1 -29.05 -3.65 10.32
C MET A 1 -27.91 -4.46 9.75
N ALA A 2 -28.08 -5.75 9.43
CA ALA A 2 -27.02 -6.54 8.81
C ALA A 2 -26.68 -5.93 7.44
N HIS A 3 -25.42 -5.66 7.20
CA HIS A 3 -24.94 -5.11 5.93
C HIS A 3 -25.19 -6.16 4.84
N GLN A 4 -26.06 -5.87 3.87
CA GLN A 4 -26.19 -6.75 2.72
C GLN A 4 -24.91 -6.66 1.86
N PRO A 5 -24.30 -7.80 1.48
CA PRO A 5 -23.13 -7.80 0.65
C PRO A 5 -23.40 -7.14 -0.71
N ARG A 6 -22.53 -6.27 -1.17
CA ARG A 6 -22.62 -5.62 -2.50
C ARG A 6 -22.40 -6.62 -3.63
N TRP A 7 -21.56 -7.63 -3.36
CA TRP A 7 -21.15 -8.64 -4.32
C TRP A 7 -21.33 -10.04 -3.74
N THR A 8 -21.67 -11.00 -4.59
CA THR A 8 -21.70 -12.43 -4.27
C THR A 8 -20.54 -13.14 -4.96
N MET A 9 -20.11 -14.29 -4.44
CA MET A 9 -19.04 -15.09 -5.08
C MET A 9 -19.40 -15.47 -6.52
N SER A 10 -20.68 -15.74 -6.83
CA SER A 10 -21.14 -16.05 -8.19
C SER A 10 -20.86 -14.89 -9.15
N GLN A 11 -21.23 -13.67 -8.76
CA GLN A 11 -21.00 -12.46 -9.58
C GLN A 11 -19.50 -12.22 -9.81
N VAL A 12 -18.67 -12.36 -8.77
CA VAL A 12 -17.22 -12.17 -8.91
C VAL A 12 -16.63 -13.26 -9.80
N THR A 13 -17.06 -14.52 -9.65
CA THR A 13 -16.61 -15.62 -10.53
C THR A 13 -17.01 -15.38 -11.99
N GLU A 14 -18.21 -14.83 -12.23
CA GLU A 14 -18.64 -14.46 -13.57
C GLU A 14 -17.73 -13.39 -14.17
N LEU A 15 -17.31 -12.36 -13.41
CA LEU A 15 -16.33 -11.38 -13.87
C LEU A 15 -14.99 -12.03 -14.22
N PHE A 16 -14.49 -12.93 -13.39
CA PHE A 16 -13.24 -13.65 -13.68
C PHE A 16 -13.32 -14.55 -14.91
N ASN A 17 -14.49 -15.07 -15.26
CA ASN A 17 -14.72 -15.92 -16.44
C ASN A 17 -15.06 -15.14 -17.72
N LYS A 18 -15.31 -13.82 -17.61
CA LYS A 18 -15.62 -12.98 -18.76
C LYS A 18 -14.46 -12.97 -19.77
N PRO A 19 -14.72 -12.95 -21.09
CA PRO A 19 -13.66 -12.71 -22.08
C PRO A 19 -12.83 -11.48 -21.71
N LEU A 20 -11.50 -11.58 -21.77
CA LEU A 20 -10.62 -10.52 -21.26
C LEU A 20 -10.88 -9.17 -21.93
N ILE A 21 -11.15 -9.16 -23.23
CA ILE A 21 -11.40 -7.92 -24.01
C ILE A 21 -12.66 -7.22 -23.48
N ASP A 22 -13.74 -7.97 -23.20
CA ASP A 22 -14.99 -7.42 -22.68
C ASP A 22 -14.82 -6.93 -21.23
N LEU A 23 -14.08 -7.68 -20.44
CA LEU A 23 -13.75 -7.29 -19.06
C LEU A 23 -12.95 -5.98 -19.01
N LEU A 24 -11.93 -5.83 -19.86
CA LEU A 24 -11.12 -4.61 -19.97
C LEU A 24 -11.95 -3.41 -20.41
N PHE A 25 -12.84 -3.61 -21.39
CA PHE A 25 -13.72 -2.55 -21.85
C PHE A 25 -14.64 -2.05 -20.73
N GLU A 26 -15.29 -2.97 -20.01
CA GLU A 26 -16.15 -2.64 -18.86
C GLU A 26 -15.36 -1.93 -17.75
N ALA A 27 -14.18 -2.45 -17.38
CA ALA A 27 -13.32 -1.84 -16.37
C ALA A 27 -12.91 -0.42 -16.77
N GLN A 28 -12.60 -0.19 -18.05
CA GLN A 28 -12.21 1.12 -18.56
C GLN A 28 -13.40 2.10 -18.59
N GLN A 29 -14.60 1.62 -18.91
CA GLN A 29 -15.81 2.46 -18.81
C GLN A 29 -16.07 2.92 -17.38
N ILE A 30 -15.98 2.02 -16.42
CA ILE A 30 -16.13 2.34 -15.00
C ILE A 30 -15.01 3.28 -14.52
N HIS A 31 -13.77 3.03 -14.91
CA HIS A 31 -12.65 3.90 -14.55
C HIS A 31 -12.91 5.35 -14.98
N ARG A 32 -13.34 5.57 -16.23
CA ARG A 32 -13.62 6.90 -16.79
C ARG A 32 -14.82 7.62 -16.19
N GLN A 33 -15.71 6.91 -15.53
CA GLN A 33 -16.82 7.52 -14.79
C GLN A 33 -16.38 8.15 -13.47
N HIS A 34 -15.28 7.67 -12.88
CA HIS A 34 -14.85 8.07 -11.54
C HIS A 34 -13.50 8.79 -11.51
N PHE A 35 -12.66 8.61 -12.54
CA PHE A 35 -11.32 9.18 -12.61
C PHE A 35 -10.99 9.71 -14.01
N ASP A 36 -10.09 10.68 -14.09
CA ASP A 36 -9.42 10.99 -15.37
C ASP A 36 -8.45 9.84 -15.70
N PRO A 37 -8.68 9.08 -16.79
CA PRO A 37 -7.86 7.94 -17.14
C PRO A 37 -6.44 8.29 -17.58
N ARG A 38 -6.16 9.60 -17.73
CA ARG A 38 -4.82 10.11 -18.06
C ARG A 38 -4.03 10.53 -16.82
N GLN A 39 -4.59 10.39 -15.62
CA GLN A 39 -3.91 10.72 -14.37
C GLN A 39 -3.61 9.48 -13.55
N VAL A 40 -2.38 9.40 -13.05
CA VAL A 40 -1.91 8.32 -12.18
C VAL A 40 -1.40 8.91 -10.88
N GLN A 41 -1.94 8.46 -9.74
CA GLN A 41 -1.43 8.82 -8.44
C GLN A 41 -0.05 8.20 -8.23
N VAL A 42 0.90 9.01 -7.84
CA VAL A 42 2.28 8.60 -7.57
C VAL A 42 2.54 8.68 -6.06
N SER A 43 3.07 7.62 -5.49
CA SER A 43 3.41 7.52 -4.07
C SER A 43 4.84 7.01 -3.90
N THR A 44 5.57 7.51 -2.92
CA THR A 44 6.86 6.94 -2.51
C THR A 44 6.69 6.14 -1.23
N LEU A 45 7.43 5.02 -1.12
CA LEU A 45 7.40 4.14 0.04
C LEU A 45 8.78 4.03 0.68
N LEU A 46 8.88 4.40 1.95
CA LEU A 46 10.10 4.31 2.76
C LEU A 46 9.95 3.21 3.82
N SER A 47 10.99 2.36 3.96
CA SER A 47 11.14 1.48 5.13
C SER A 47 11.72 2.30 6.28
N ILE A 48 10.91 2.65 7.26
CA ILE A 48 11.34 3.40 8.44
C ILE A 48 11.90 2.50 9.54
N LYS A 49 11.66 1.18 9.45
CA LYS A 49 12.26 0.14 10.29
C LYS A 49 12.26 -1.16 9.51
N THR A 50 13.44 -1.71 9.22
CA THR A 50 13.65 -2.87 8.36
C THR A 50 13.95 -4.12 9.19
N GLY A 51 13.42 -5.28 8.76
CA GLY A 51 13.81 -6.60 9.28
C GLY A 51 13.36 -6.91 10.71
N ALA A 52 13.73 -8.10 11.19
CA ALA A 52 13.40 -8.64 12.51
C ALA A 52 11.90 -8.63 12.85
N CYS A 53 11.01 -8.74 11.84
CA CYS A 53 9.58 -8.89 12.06
C CYS A 53 9.27 -10.28 12.66
N PRO A 54 8.49 -10.38 13.75
CA PRO A 54 8.19 -11.67 14.38
C PRO A 54 7.18 -12.53 13.60
N GLU A 55 6.53 -11.96 12.59
CA GLU A 55 5.54 -12.65 11.76
C GLU A 55 6.18 -13.64 10.78
N ASP A 56 5.40 -14.64 10.34
CA ASP A 56 5.85 -15.72 9.45
C ASP A 56 5.31 -15.64 8.03
N CYS A 57 4.95 -14.46 7.56
CA CYS A 57 4.44 -14.26 6.20
C CYS A 57 5.41 -14.88 5.17
N LYS A 58 4.99 -15.95 4.49
CA LYS A 58 5.86 -16.80 3.64
C LYS A 58 6.52 -16.07 2.47
N TYR A 59 5.99 -14.92 2.07
CA TYR A 59 6.53 -14.08 1.00
C TYR A 59 7.50 -13.00 1.50
N CYS A 60 7.52 -12.72 2.82
CA CYS A 60 8.12 -11.49 3.34
C CYS A 60 9.59 -11.68 3.76
N PRO A 61 10.55 -10.98 3.12
CA PRO A 61 11.96 -11.06 3.49
C PRO A 61 12.28 -10.42 4.83
N GLN A 62 11.38 -9.60 5.39
CA GLN A 62 11.58 -8.93 6.67
C GLN A 62 11.30 -9.83 7.89
N SER A 63 10.76 -11.02 7.68
CA SER A 63 10.49 -11.98 8.74
C SER A 63 11.79 -12.47 9.40
N ALA A 64 11.86 -12.43 10.73
CA ALA A 64 12.97 -13.00 11.50
C ALA A 64 13.04 -14.53 11.40
N ARG A 65 12.01 -15.16 10.85
CA ARG A 65 11.92 -16.62 10.71
C ARG A 65 12.64 -17.16 9.47
N TYR A 66 13.03 -16.27 8.53
CA TYR A 66 13.63 -16.67 7.26
C TYR A 66 15.03 -16.10 7.09
N LYS A 67 15.93 -16.89 6.49
CA LYS A 67 17.31 -16.47 6.24
C LYS A 67 17.42 -15.82 4.86
N THR A 68 17.03 -14.57 4.76
CA THR A 68 17.02 -13.81 3.50
C THR A 68 18.26 -12.94 3.29
N GLY A 69 19.15 -12.86 4.29
CA GLY A 69 20.31 -11.97 4.25
C GLY A 69 19.96 -10.49 4.49
N LEU A 70 18.69 -10.18 4.78
CA LEU A 70 18.28 -8.82 5.10
C LEU A 70 18.72 -8.46 6.52
N GLU A 71 19.52 -7.40 6.64
CA GLU A 71 19.94 -6.88 7.94
C GLU A 71 18.78 -6.15 8.64
N ALA A 72 18.73 -6.31 9.97
CA ALA A 72 17.73 -5.63 10.78
C ALA A 72 18.21 -4.20 11.10
N GLU A 73 17.36 -3.23 10.83
CA GLU A 73 17.58 -1.82 11.14
C GLU A 73 16.64 -1.36 12.26
N ARG A 74 17.07 -0.36 13.01
CA ARG A 74 16.26 0.32 14.01
C ARG A 74 15.27 1.26 13.36
N LEU A 75 14.34 1.81 14.15
CA LEU A 75 13.48 2.90 13.71
C LEU A 75 14.37 4.09 13.30
N MET A 76 14.07 4.64 12.12
CA MET A 76 14.78 5.81 11.59
C MET A 76 14.47 7.06 12.43
N GLU A 77 15.43 7.98 12.49
CA GLU A 77 15.20 9.29 13.08
C GLU A 77 14.19 10.11 12.24
N VAL A 78 13.41 10.95 12.91
CA VAL A 78 12.35 11.74 12.27
C VAL A 78 12.89 12.60 11.14
N GLU A 79 14.02 13.28 11.34
CA GLU A 79 14.66 14.17 10.35
C GLU A 79 15.05 13.42 9.08
N GLN A 80 15.53 12.19 9.19
CA GLN A 80 15.88 11.35 8.03
C GLN A 80 14.64 10.98 7.21
N VAL A 81 13.54 10.67 7.90
CA VAL A 81 12.26 10.37 7.26
C VAL A 81 11.72 11.59 6.53
N LEU A 82 11.79 12.77 7.15
CA LEU A 82 11.31 14.02 6.56
C LEU A 82 12.18 14.48 5.39
N GLU A 83 13.49 14.25 5.43
CA GLU A 83 14.36 14.48 4.28
C GLU A 83 13.98 13.59 3.09
N SER A 84 13.73 12.30 3.33
CA SER A 84 13.22 11.39 2.30
C SER A 84 11.86 11.83 1.76
N ALA A 85 10.98 12.37 2.61
CA ALA A 85 9.68 12.89 2.20
C ALA A 85 9.80 14.15 1.32
N ARG A 86 10.76 15.07 1.61
CA ARG A 86 11.06 16.22 0.75
C ARG A 86 11.53 15.77 -0.63
N GLN A 87 12.46 14.81 -0.67
CA GLN A 87 12.95 14.24 -1.94
C GLN A 87 11.81 13.62 -2.74
N ALA A 88 10.94 12.83 -2.09
CA ALA A 88 9.77 12.24 -2.73
C ALA A 88 8.81 13.29 -3.29
N LYS A 89 8.57 14.39 -2.56
CA LYS A 89 7.76 15.52 -3.04
C LYS A 89 8.39 16.17 -4.28
N ASN A 90 9.69 16.44 -4.23
CA ASN A 90 10.42 17.05 -5.34
C ASN A 90 10.43 16.15 -6.59
N ALA A 91 10.41 14.84 -6.40
CA ALA A 91 10.25 13.85 -7.48
C ALA A 91 8.79 13.73 -7.98
N GLY A 92 7.83 14.47 -7.42
CA GLY A 92 6.42 14.52 -7.88
C GLY A 92 5.47 13.56 -7.18
N SER A 93 5.88 12.93 -6.07
CA SER A 93 4.96 12.11 -5.27
C SER A 93 3.88 12.98 -4.60
N THR A 94 2.64 12.48 -4.62
CA THR A 94 1.51 13.12 -3.92
C THR A 94 1.25 12.48 -2.55
N ARG A 95 1.78 11.26 -2.32
CA ARG A 95 1.66 10.52 -1.07
C ARG A 95 2.99 9.95 -0.66
N PHE A 96 3.30 10.03 0.64
CA PHE A 96 4.47 9.42 1.25
C PHE A 96 4.04 8.31 2.20
N CYS A 97 4.46 7.08 1.90
CA CYS A 97 4.13 5.88 2.66
C CYS A 97 5.32 5.47 3.53
N MET A 98 5.09 5.16 4.79
CA MET A 98 6.08 4.77 5.78
C MET A 98 5.77 3.37 6.29
N GLY A 99 6.67 2.42 6.08
CA GLY A 99 6.49 1.03 6.49
C GLY A 99 7.50 0.59 7.54
N ALA A 100 7.04 -0.09 8.60
CA ALA A 100 7.89 -0.68 9.61
C ALA A 100 7.62 -2.17 9.78
N ALA A 101 8.69 -2.96 9.92
CA ALA A 101 8.64 -4.41 10.09
C ALA A 101 8.25 -4.79 11.53
N TRP A 102 6.98 -4.59 11.87
CA TRP A 102 6.39 -4.94 13.17
C TRP A 102 5.16 -5.84 13.05
N LYS A 103 4.87 -6.56 14.12
CA LYS A 103 3.54 -7.15 14.34
C LYS A 103 2.55 -6.08 14.81
N ASN A 104 3.00 -5.24 15.75
CA ASN A 104 2.30 -4.09 16.32
C ASN A 104 3.37 -3.08 16.78
N PRO A 105 3.19 -1.76 16.61
CA PRO A 105 4.14 -0.78 17.14
C PRO A 105 4.12 -0.77 18.67
N ASN A 106 5.28 -0.48 19.31
CA ASN A 106 5.32 -0.24 20.73
C ASN A 106 4.81 1.17 21.06
N ASP A 107 4.17 1.34 22.20
CA ASP A 107 3.65 2.66 22.61
C ASP A 107 4.77 3.70 22.81
N ARG A 108 5.97 3.26 23.19
CA ARG A 108 7.16 4.13 23.29
C ARG A 108 7.61 4.69 21.93
N ASP A 109 7.28 4.02 20.83
CA ASP A 109 7.66 4.46 19.47
C ASP A 109 6.60 5.41 18.86
N MET A 110 5.39 5.45 19.44
CA MET A 110 4.27 6.25 18.93
C MET A 110 4.59 7.74 18.81
N PRO A 111 5.25 8.41 19.78
CA PRO A 111 5.57 9.83 19.66
C PRO A 111 6.40 10.16 18.41
N TYR A 112 7.36 9.31 18.05
CA TYR A 112 8.16 9.49 16.82
C TYR A 112 7.32 9.30 15.56
N LEU A 113 6.41 8.29 15.54
CA LEU A 113 5.50 8.05 14.43
C LEU A 113 4.54 9.24 14.23
N GLU A 114 4.03 9.81 15.30
CA GLU A 114 3.19 11.01 15.26
C GLU A 114 3.94 12.22 14.69
N GLN A 115 5.20 12.42 15.08
CA GLN A 115 6.04 13.49 14.51
C GLN A 115 6.30 13.27 13.01
N MET A 116 6.59 12.03 12.60
CA MET A 116 6.75 11.70 11.18
C MET A 116 5.49 12.03 10.38
N VAL A 117 4.30 11.68 10.90
CA VAL A 117 3.01 12.00 10.27
C VAL A 117 2.84 13.52 10.16
N LYS A 118 2.99 14.26 11.27
CA LYS A 118 2.85 15.73 11.30
C LYS A 118 3.82 16.40 10.31
N GLY A 119 5.07 15.96 10.28
CA GLY A 119 6.08 16.50 9.37
C GLY A 119 5.76 16.23 7.90
N VAL A 120 5.34 15.01 7.54
CA VAL A 120 4.92 14.66 6.17
C VAL A 120 3.70 15.51 5.74
N LYS A 121 2.74 15.72 6.65
CA LYS A 121 1.58 16.58 6.41
C LYS A 121 1.98 18.05 6.20
N ALA A 122 2.92 18.54 7.00
CA ALA A 122 3.44 19.93 6.87
C ALA A 122 4.12 20.15 5.50
N LEU A 123 4.70 19.10 4.90
CA LEU A 123 5.24 19.14 3.54
C LEU A 123 4.14 19.17 2.45
N GLY A 124 2.86 19.03 2.81
CA GLY A 124 1.75 19.01 1.86
C GLY A 124 1.55 17.67 1.15
N LEU A 125 2.15 16.60 1.66
CA LEU A 125 1.95 15.24 1.16
C LEU A 125 0.79 14.55 1.90
N GLU A 126 0.07 13.65 1.23
CA GLU A 126 -0.73 12.66 1.94
C GLU A 126 0.23 11.70 2.67
N SER A 127 -0.11 11.36 3.91
CA SER A 127 0.64 10.41 4.72
C SER A 127 -0.03 9.03 4.73
N CYS A 128 0.78 7.97 4.68
CA CYS A 128 0.31 6.60 4.79
C CYS A 128 1.27 5.79 5.67
N MET A 129 0.76 4.99 6.59
CA MET A 129 1.58 4.12 7.44
C MET A 129 1.20 2.64 7.32
N THR A 130 2.22 1.77 7.46
CA THR A 130 2.10 0.31 7.52
C THR A 130 2.91 -0.19 8.71
N LEU A 131 2.26 -0.39 9.86
CA LEU A 131 2.93 -0.67 11.14
C LEU A 131 2.52 -2.02 11.76
N GLY A 132 1.79 -2.86 11.01
CA GLY A 132 1.18 -4.09 11.52
C GLY A 132 -0.23 -3.88 12.07
N THR A 133 -0.61 -4.59 13.13
CA THR A 133 -1.89 -4.37 13.83
C THR A 133 -1.83 -3.10 14.68
N LEU A 134 -2.98 -2.52 14.98
CA LEU A 134 -3.10 -1.38 15.89
C LEU A 134 -4.06 -1.71 17.04
N THR A 135 -3.82 -1.10 18.18
CA THR A 135 -4.84 -0.93 19.22
C THR A 135 -5.72 0.28 18.88
N ASP A 136 -6.89 0.39 19.53
CA ASP A 136 -7.77 1.56 19.33
C ASP A 136 -7.06 2.87 19.68
N SER A 137 -6.30 2.88 20.80
CA SER A 137 -5.51 4.03 21.23
C SER A 137 -4.46 4.43 20.20
N GLN A 138 -3.74 3.46 19.61
CA GLN A 138 -2.72 3.73 18.59
C GLN A 138 -3.36 4.28 17.30
N ALA A 139 -4.49 3.74 16.87
CA ALA A 139 -5.23 4.25 15.72
C ALA A 139 -5.70 5.69 15.95
N GLN A 140 -6.27 5.97 17.13
CA GLN A 140 -6.71 7.31 17.51
C GLN A 140 -5.56 8.32 17.53
N ARG A 141 -4.41 7.98 18.12
CA ARG A 141 -3.22 8.84 18.16
C ARG A 141 -2.70 9.18 16.76
N LEU A 142 -2.67 8.20 15.85
CA LEU A 142 -2.27 8.44 14.45
C LEU A 142 -3.28 9.35 13.72
N ALA A 143 -4.58 9.17 13.97
CA ALA A 143 -5.61 10.05 13.44
C ALA A 143 -5.46 11.50 13.92
N GLU A 144 -5.21 11.70 15.22
CA GLU A 144 -4.95 13.01 15.83
C GLU A 144 -3.68 13.67 15.31
N ALA A 145 -2.66 12.87 14.94
CA ALA A 145 -1.47 13.35 14.26
C ALA A 145 -1.74 13.76 12.79
N GLY A 146 -2.89 13.42 12.24
CA GLY A 146 -3.31 13.77 10.88
C GLY A 146 -3.00 12.71 9.82
N LEU A 147 -2.87 11.42 10.21
CA LEU A 147 -2.63 10.34 9.26
C LEU A 147 -3.80 10.20 8.27
N ASP A 148 -3.51 10.27 6.97
CA ASP A 148 -4.54 10.16 5.93
C ASP A 148 -4.93 8.71 5.64
N TYR A 149 -3.95 7.80 5.57
CA TYR A 149 -4.15 6.40 5.18
C TYR A 149 -3.41 5.45 6.12
N TYR A 150 -4.04 4.32 6.40
CA TYR A 150 -3.35 3.19 7.02
C TYR A 150 -3.38 1.99 6.09
N ASN A 151 -2.20 1.46 5.77
CA ASN A 151 -2.09 0.25 4.95
C ASN A 151 -2.05 -0.99 5.83
N HIS A 152 -3.03 -1.88 5.59
CA HIS A 152 -3.07 -3.20 6.21
C HIS A 152 -3.71 -4.18 5.25
N ASN A 153 -2.89 -4.87 4.46
CA ASN A 153 -3.36 -5.77 3.41
C ASN A 153 -4.03 -7.02 3.99
N LEU A 154 -5.05 -7.53 3.32
CA LEU A 154 -5.62 -8.85 3.59
C LEU A 154 -4.78 -9.98 2.99
N ASP A 155 -3.90 -9.65 2.05
CA ASP A 155 -2.94 -10.48 1.32
C ASP A 155 -3.59 -11.50 0.38
N THR A 156 -4.58 -12.27 0.82
CA THR A 156 -5.28 -13.29 0.02
C THR A 156 -6.71 -13.52 0.54
N SER A 157 -7.41 -14.56 0.06
CA SER A 157 -8.74 -14.93 0.57
C SER A 157 -8.69 -15.43 2.01
N PRO A 158 -9.83 -15.34 2.76
CA PRO A 158 -9.93 -15.95 4.08
C PRO A 158 -9.58 -17.44 4.10
N GLU A 159 -10.00 -18.17 3.06
CA GLU A 159 -9.80 -19.62 2.93
C GLU A 159 -8.33 -20.01 2.70
N PHE A 160 -7.59 -19.20 1.96
CA PHE A 160 -6.19 -19.48 1.63
C PHE A 160 -5.19 -18.87 2.62
N TYR A 161 -5.63 -17.90 3.43
CA TYR A 161 -4.76 -17.11 4.31
C TYR A 161 -3.88 -17.95 5.24
N GLY A 162 -4.44 -18.98 5.88
CA GLY A 162 -3.72 -19.87 6.79
C GLY A 162 -2.56 -20.64 6.14
N ASN A 163 -2.58 -20.79 4.80
CA ASN A 163 -1.47 -21.39 4.06
C ASN A 163 -0.26 -20.45 3.96
N ILE A 164 -0.45 -19.15 4.17
CA ILE A 164 0.58 -18.12 3.96
C ILE A 164 1.08 -17.53 5.28
N ILE A 165 0.19 -17.31 6.26
CA ILE A 165 0.50 -16.66 7.53
C ILE A 165 -0.16 -17.43 8.66
N THR A 166 0.61 -17.79 9.69
CA THR A 166 0.10 -18.52 10.87
C THR A 166 0.24 -17.76 12.18
N THR A 167 1.07 -16.72 12.22
CA THR A 167 1.34 -15.91 13.43
C THR A 167 0.32 -14.80 13.68
N ARG A 168 -0.60 -14.61 12.73
CA ARG A 168 -1.70 -13.65 12.80
C ARG A 168 -2.92 -14.25 12.12
N THR A 169 -4.09 -14.12 12.72
CA THR A 169 -5.34 -14.58 12.12
C THR A 169 -5.84 -13.60 11.06
N TYR A 170 -6.71 -14.07 10.18
CA TYR A 170 -7.39 -13.20 9.21
C TYR A 170 -8.29 -12.17 9.92
N GLN A 171 -8.95 -12.60 11.03
CA GLN A 171 -9.80 -11.72 11.82
C GLN A 171 -9.02 -10.57 12.45
N GLU A 172 -7.80 -10.79 12.96
CA GLU A 172 -6.95 -9.70 13.48
C GLU A 172 -6.64 -8.63 12.42
N ARG A 173 -6.61 -9.01 11.12
CA ARG A 173 -6.48 -8.03 10.04
C ARG A 173 -7.75 -7.21 9.87
N LEU A 174 -8.91 -7.86 9.85
CA LEU A 174 -10.20 -7.18 9.75
C LEU A 174 -10.42 -6.25 10.95
N ASP A 175 -10.17 -6.72 12.16
CA ASP A 175 -10.26 -5.91 13.38
C ASP A 175 -9.37 -4.67 13.33
N THR A 176 -8.18 -4.78 12.71
CA THR A 176 -7.30 -3.62 12.52
C THR A 176 -7.90 -2.62 11.53
N LEU A 177 -8.51 -3.10 10.43
CA LEU A 177 -9.18 -2.22 9.46
C LEU A 177 -10.37 -1.50 10.09
N ASP A 178 -11.15 -2.18 10.95
CA ASP A 178 -12.26 -1.59 11.69
C ASP A 178 -11.79 -0.46 12.62
N LYS A 179 -10.74 -0.70 13.43
CA LYS A 179 -10.14 0.32 14.30
C LYS A 179 -9.63 1.54 13.55
N VAL A 180 -9.01 1.31 12.37
CA VAL A 180 -8.56 2.38 11.48
C VAL A 180 -9.74 3.22 10.99
N ARG A 181 -10.84 2.57 10.60
CA ARG A 181 -12.09 3.24 10.19
C ARG A 181 -12.71 4.03 11.32
N ASP A 182 -12.82 3.43 12.51
CA ASP A 182 -13.42 4.05 13.69
C ASP A 182 -12.63 5.30 14.11
N ALA A 183 -11.32 5.31 13.93
CA ALA A 183 -10.48 6.48 14.13
C ALA A 183 -10.59 7.54 13.00
N GLY A 184 -11.36 7.30 11.94
CA GLY A 184 -11.53 8.24 10.82
C GLY A 184 -10.40 8.24 9.79
N ILE A 185 -9.49 7.28 9.84
CA ILE A 185 -8.39 7.13 8.88
C ILE A 185 -8.89 6.35 7.66
N LYS A 186 -8.46 6.76 6.45
CA LYS A 186 -8.76 6.05 5.21
C LYS A 186 -8.00 4.72 5.16
N VAL A 187 -8.63 3.69 4.60
CA VAL A 187 -8.05 2.36 4.48
C VAL A 187 -7.32 2.20 3.14
N CYS A 188 -6.08 1.68 3.23
CA CYS A 188 -5.36 1.11 2.11
C CYS A 188 -5.23 -0.40 2.37
N SER A 189 -5.92 -1.24 1.59
CA SER A 189 -5.91 -2.69 1.78
C SER A 189 -6.10 -3.41 0.46
N GLY A 190 -5.27 -4.41 0.24
CA GLY A 190 -5.27 -5.21 -0.99
C GLY A 190 -4.66 -6.58 -0.76
N GLY A 191 -4.01 -7.13 -1.80
CA GLY A 191 -3.42 -8.46 -1.70
C GLY A 191 -2.35 -8.74 -2.74
N ILE A 192 -1.89 -9.99 -2.73
CA ILE A 192 -0.78 -10.49 -3.52
C ILE A 192 -1.27 -11.61 -4.43
N VAL A 193 -0.94 -11.52 -5.71
CA VAL A 193 -1.17 -12.56 -6.72
C VAL A 193 0.12 -13.34 -6.92
N GLY A 194 0.04 -14.67 -6.94
CA GLY A 194 1.18 -15.57 -7.13
C GLY A 194 1.64 -16.29 -5.87
N LEU A 195 0.87 -16.25 -4.79
CA LEU A 195 1.15 -16.97 -3.54
C LEU A 195 0.94 -18.49 -3.65
N GLY A 196 0.46 -18.99 -4.81
CA GLY A 196 -0.01 -20.35 -5.03
C GLY A 196 -1.53 -20.50 -4.87
N GLU A 197 -2.22 -19.38 -4.79
CA GLU A 197 -3.67 -19.25 -4.72
C GLU A 197 -4.33 -19.58 -6.06
N THR A 198 -5.60 -20.00 -6.00
CA THR A 198 -6.44 -20.22 -7.18
C THR A 198 -7.17 -18.95 -7.61
N VAL A 199 -7.81 -18.98 -8.79
CA VAL A 199 -8.72 -17.92 -9.24
C VAL A 199 -9.86 -17.69 -8.23
N LYS A 200 -10.35 -18.76 -7.57
CA LYS A 200 -11.38 -18.66 -6.53
C LYS A 200 -10.87 -17.87 -5.31
N ASP A 201 -9.60 -18.02 -4.95
CA ASP A 201 -8.99 -17.28 -3.84
C ASP A 201 -8.80 -15.81 -4.20
N ARG A 202 -8.39 -15.48 -5.44
CA ARG A 202 -8.35 -14.10 -5.93
C ARG A 202 -9.74 -13.45 -5.90
N ALA A 203 -10.77 -14.21 -6.33
CA ALA A 203 -12.16 -13.76 -6.22
C ALA A 203 -12.58 -13.55 -4.76
N GLY A 204 -12.20 -14.44 -3.85
CA GLY A 204 -12.47 -14.34 -2.40
C GLY A 204 -11.82 -13.12 -1.76
N LEU A 205 -10.58 -12.80 -2.12
CA LEU A 205 -9.90 -11.59 -1.68
C LEU A 205 -10.66 -10.32 -2.10
N LEU A 206 -11.00 -10.20 -3.40
CA LEU A 206 -11.69 -9.03 -3.91
C LEU A 206 -13.12 -8.93 -3.36
N LEU A 207 -13.79 -10.07 -3.18
CA LEU A 207 -15.09 -10.15 -2.55
C LEU A 207 -15.07 -9.59 -1.12
N GLN A 208 -14.06 -9.99 -0.33
CA GLN A 208 -13.89 -9.51 1.05
C GLN A 208 -13.65 -8.00 1.08
N LEU A 209 -12.73 -7.48 0.25
CA LEU A 209 -12.43 -6.05 0.19
C LEU A 209 -13.64 -5.21 -0.23
N ALA A 210 -14.33 -5.62 -1.30
CA ALA A 210 -15.48 -4.89 -1.82
C ALA A 210 -16.70 -4.92 -0.89
N ASN A 211 -16.82 -5.95 -0.05
CA ASN A 211 -17.92 -6.12 0.89
C ASN A 211 -17.64 -5.59 2.30
N LEU A 212 -16.46 -5.00 2.56
CA LEU A 212 -16.25 -4.22 3.79
C LEU A 212 -17.35 -3.14 3.92
N PRO A 213 -17.71 -2.71 5.13
CA PRO A 213 -18.74 -1.66 5.35
C PRO A 213 -18.53 -0.44 4.45
N THR A 214 -17.28 -0.02 4.30
CA THR A 214 -16.81 0.90 3.26
C THR A 214 -15.62 0.25 2.55
N PRO A 215 -15.66 0.06 1.22
CA PRO A 215 -14.50 -0.43 0.48
C PRO A 215 -13.26 0.42 0.74
N PRO A 216 -12.04 -0.16 0.66
CA PRO A 216 -10.82 0.61 0.83
C PRO A 216 -10.72 1.74 -0.20
N GLU A 217 -10.27 2.91 0.22
CA GLU A 217 -9.99 4.03 -0.69
C GLU A 217 -8.79 3.76 -1.59
N SER A 218 -7.90 2.85 -1.17
CA SER A 218 -6.75 2.41 -1.98
C SER A 218 -6.60 0.90 -1.90
N VAL A 219 -6.50 0.26 -3.05
CA VAL A 219 -6.40 -1.20 -3.20
C VAL A 219 -5.11 -1.56 -3.93
N PRO A 220 -4.01 -1.78 -3.20
CA PRO A 220 -2.77 -2.26 -3.81
C PRO A 220 -2.90 -3.73 -4.22
N ILE A 221 -2.63 -4.01 -5.48
CA ILE A 221 -2.47 -5.36 -6.02
C ILE A 221 -0.99 -5.57 -6.30
N HIS A 222 -0.42 -6.54 -5.61
CA HIS A 222 0.98 -6.91 -5.74
C HIS A 222 1.11 -8.16 -6.61
N MET A 223 2.12 -8.22 -7.44
CA MET A 223 2.61 -9.48 -7.97
C MET A 223 3.71 -9.99 -7.05
N LEU A 224 3.70 -11.28 -6.71
CA LEU A 224 4.70 -11.86 -5.83
C LEU A 224 6.11 -11.59 -6.33
N VAL A 225 6.93 -10.95 -5.51
CA VAL A 225 8.37 -10.83 -5.73
C VAL A 225 9.04 -11.99 -5.00
N LYS A 226 9.63 -12.91 -5.76
CA LYS A 226 10.28 -14.10 -5.21
C LYS A 226 11.64 -13.74 -4.61
N VAL A 227 11.75 -13.81 -3.29
CA VAL A 227 12.99 -13.48 -2.57
C VAL A 227 13.65 -14.74 -2.05
N LYS A 228 14.90 -14.94 -2.41
CA LYS A 228 15.71 -16.09 -1.95
C LYS A 228 15.72 -16.15 -0.41
N GLY A 229 15.49 -17.33 0.13
CA GLY A 229 15.44 -17.56 1.57
C GLY A 229 14.03 -17.49 2.16
N THR A 230 13.04 -16.99 1.43
CA THR A 230 11.62 -17.10 1.81
C THR A 230 11.02 -18.42 1.33
N PRO A 231 9.96 -18.95 1.98
CA PRO A 231 9.29 -20.16 1.54
C PRO A 231 8.75 -20.12 0.10
N LEU A 232 8.34 -18.94 -0.39
CA LEU A 232 7.77 -18.76 -1.73
C LEU A 232 8.81 -18.35 -2.79
N ALA A 233 10.10 -18.47 -2.50
CA ALA A 233 11.20 -18.10 -3.41
C ALA A 233 11.16 -18.83 -4.77
N TYR A 234 10.53 -19.98 -4.83
CA TYR A 234 10.49 -20.85 -6.01
C TYR A 234 9.07 -21.11 -6.52
N ASN A 235 8.10 -20.26 -6.11
CA ASN A 235 6.75 -20.34 -6.67
C ASN A 235 6.77 -20.15 -8.19
N GLU A 236 5.74 -20.63 -8.85
CA GLU A 236 5.53 -20.40 -10.28
C GLU A 236 5.36 -18.91 -10.57
N ASP A 237 5.67 -18.49 -11.79
CA ASP A 237 5.42 -17.13 -12.24
C ASP A 237 3.92 -16.91 -12.47
N VAL A 238 3.47 -15.72 -12.16
CA VAL A 238 2.08 -15.32 -12.41
C VAL A 238 1.89 -15.08 -13.90
N ASP A 239 0.86 -15.67 -14.49
CA ASP A 239 0.44 -15.32 -15.84
C ASP A 239 0.03 -13.83 -15.90
N ALA A 240 0.58 -13.10 -16.89
CA ALA A 240 0.34 -11.67 -17.03
C ALA A 240 -1.14 -11.35 -17.22
N PHE A 241 -1.88 -12.17 -17.97
CA PHE A 241 -3.32 -11.96 -18.21
C PHE A 241 -4.15 -12.21 -16.95
N ASP A 242 -3.75 -13.15 -16.10
CA ASP A 242 -4.38 -13.40 -14.80
C ASP A 242 -4.21 -12.20 -13.87
N PHE A 243 -3.03 -11.59 -13.87
CA PHE A 243 -2.76 -10.39 -13.10
C PHE A 243 -3.60 -9.20 -13.60
N ILE A 244 -3.58 -8.95 -14.92
CA ILE A 244 -4.38 -7.90 -15.58
C ILE A 244 -5.87 -8.09 -15.30
N ARG A 245 -6.37 -9.32 -15.38
CA ARG A 245 -7.74 -9.69 -15.05
C ARG A 245 -8.10 -9.31 -13.62
N THR A 246 -7.21 -9.59 -12.66
CA THR A 246 -7.41 -9.26 -11.25
C THR A 246 -7.52 -7.73 -11.05
N ILE A 247 -6.72 -6.94 -11.76
CA ILE A 247 -6.83 -5.46 -11.75
C ILE A 247 -8.18 -5.01 -12.29
N ALA A 248 -8.63 -5.57 -13.43
CA ALA A 248 -9.90 -5.19 -14.05
C ALA A 248 -11.10 -5.52 -13.14
N VAL A 249 -11.11 -6.72 -12.55
CA VAL A 249 -12.16 -7.12 -11.59
C VAL A 249 -12.14 -6.20 -10.36
N ALA A 250 -10.96 -5.88 -9.82
CA ALA A 250 -10.84 -4.95 -8.70
C ALA A 250 -11.43 -3.56 -9.03
N ARG A 251 -11.18 -3.03 -10.24
CA ARG A 251 -11.75 -1.76 -10.71
C ARG A 251 -13.27 -1.81 -10.79
N ILE A 252 -13.84 -2.87 -11.36
CA ILE A 252 -15.29 -3.03 -11.49
C ILE A 252 -15.94 -3.10 -10.12
N MET A 253 -15.38 -3.89 -9.21
CA MET A 253 -15.95 -4.10 -7.88
C MET A 253 -15.81 -2.91 -6.94
N MET A 254 -14.76 -2.10 -7.10
CA MET A 254 -14.43 -0.95 -6.26
C MET A 254 -14.18 0.30 -7.12
N PRO A 255 -15.24 0.87 -7.72
CA PRO A 255 -15.14 1.88 -8.78
C PRO A 255 -14.48 3.19 -8.35
N THR A 256 -14.59 3.55 -7.08
CA THR A 256 -14.05 4.81 -6.52
C THR A 256 -12.69 4.66 -5.83
N SER A 257 -12.16 3.43 -5.75
CA SER A 257 -10.87 3.16 -5.11
C SER A 257 -9.70 3.48 -6.03
N PHE A 258 -8.59 3.92 -5.46
CA PHE A 258 -7.31 3.90 -6.18
C PHE A 258 -6.84 2.44 -6.30
N VAL A 259 -6.86 1.88 -7.49
CA VAL A 259 -6.29 0.55 -7.75
C VAL A 259 -4.81 0.73 -8.06
N ARG A 260 -3.95 0.21 -7.18
CA ARG A 260 -2.52 0.46 -7.25
C ARG A 260 -1.76 -0.75 -7.79
N LEU A 261 -0.96 -0.51 -8.84
CA LEU A 261 0.12 -1.42 -9.19
C LEU A 261 1.23 -1.24 -8.17
N SER A 262 1.50 -2.31 -7.41
CA SER A 262 2.42 -2.25 -6.30
C SER A 262 3.68 -3.10 -6.57
N ALA A 263 4.10 -3.98 -5.66
CA ALA A 263 5.28 -4.81 -5.88
C ALA A 263 5.17 -5.69 -7.15
N GLY A 264 6.31 -6.01 -7.76
CA GLY A 264 6.43 -6.86 -8.94
C GLY A 264 6.51 -6.09 -10.27
N ARG A 265 6.38 -4.76 -10.28
CA ARG A 265 6.42 -3.94 -11.50
C ARG A 265 7.75 -4.04 -12.26
N GLU A 266 8.87 -4.18 -11.56
CA GLU A 266 10.20 -4.34 -12.20
C GLU A 266 10.29 -5.62 -13.06
N GLN A 267 9.48 -6.62 -12.76
CA GLN A 267 9.41 -7.87 -13.52
C GLN A 267 8.41 -7.82 -14.68
N MET A 268 7.59 -6.77 -14.76
CA MET A 268 6.60 -6.58 -15.81
C MET A 268 7.22 -5.80 -16.98
N ASN A 269 7.01 -6.26 -18.20
CA ASN A 269 7.31 -5.46 -19.37
C ASN A 269 6.36 -4.25 -19.50
N GLU A 270 6.72 -3.27 -20.33
CA GLU A 270 5.91 -2.05 -20.53
C GLU A 270 4.49 -2.37 -21.02
N GLN A 271 4.33 -3.39 -21.85
CA GLN A 271 3.03 -3.79 -22.42
C GLN A 271 2.10 -4.32 -21.35
N THR A 272 2.60 -5.15 -20.43
CA THR A 272 1.83 -5.63 -19.26
C THR A 272 1.40 -4.47 -18.37
N GLN A 273 2.30 -3.54 -18.07
CA GLN A 273 1.97 -2.36 -17.27
C GLN A 273 0.92 -1.47 -17.97
N ALA A 274 1.07 -1.24 -19.30
CA ALA A 274 0.09 -0.51 -20.10
C ALA A 274 -1.30 -1.17 -20.05
N MET A 275 -1.35 -2.50 -20.16
CA MET A 275 -2.60 -3.27 -20.02
C MET A 275 -3.21 -3.14 -18.62
N CYS A 276 -2.40 -3.08 -17.57
CA CYS A 276 -2.90 -2.83 -16.20
C CYS A 276 -3.52 -1.43 -16.07
N PHE A 277 -2.95 -0.38 -16.67
CA PHE A 277 -3.57 0.95 -16.72
C PHE A 277 -4.87 0.92 -17.52
N MET A 278 -4.90 0.21 -18.64
CA MET A 278 -6.13 -0.01 -19.40
C MET A 278 -7.19 -0.78 -18.61
N ALA A 279 -6.78 -1.72 -17.76
CA ALA A 279 -7.65 -2.45 -16.83
C ALA A 279 -8.15 -1.60 -15.65
N GLY A 280 -7.71 -0.33 -15.55
CA GLY A 280 -8.19 0.62 -14.56
C GLY A 280 -7.28 0.82 -13.35
N ALA A 281 -6.02 0.36 -13.39
CA ALA A 281 -5.02 0.82 -12.42
C ALA A 281 -4.80 2.33 -12.59
N ASN A 282 -4.71 3.06 -11.48
CA ASN A 282 -4.54 4.51 -11.47
C ASN A 282 -3.64 5.01 -10.34
N SER A 283 -2.86 4.13 -9.75
CA SER A 283 -1.86 4.49 -8.75
C SER A 283 -0.64 3.58 -8.85
N ILE A 284 0.54 4.10 -8.59
CA ILE A 284 1.80 3.35 -8.52
C ILE A 284 2.63 3.77 -7.31
N PHE A 285 3.58 2.91 -6.94
CA PHE A 285 4.75 3.35 -6.19
C PHE A 285 5.85 3.81 -7.14
N TYR A 286 6.48 4.91 -6.79
CA TYR A 286 7.49 5.64 -7.53
C TYR A 286 8.83 5.61 -6.78
N GLY A 287 9.96 5.60 -7.52
CA GLY A 287 11.28 5.44 -6.94
C GLY A 287 11.79 3.99 -6.99
N CYS A 288 13.10 3.82 -7.11
CA CYS A 288 13.79 2.57 -7.43
C CYS A 288 13.63 1.43 -6.41
N LYS A 289 13.09 1.71 -5.23
CA LYS A 289 12.96 0.73 -4.14
C LYS A 289 11.61 0.86 -3.43
N LEU A 290 10.98 -0.27 -3.17
CA LEU A 290 9.93 -0.40 -2.15
C LEU A 290 10.56 -0.64 -0.77
N LEU A 291 9.86 -1.29 0.16
CA LEU A 291 10.43 -1.53 1.50
C LEU A 291 11.78 -2.27 1.41
N THR A 292 11.83 -3.38 0.70
CA THR A 292 13.02 -4.24 0.60
C THR A 292 13.22 -4.85 -0.79
N THR A 293 12.33 -4.53 -1.74
CA THR A 293 12.35 -5.09 -3.10
C THR A 293 12.57 -4.00 -4.14
N PRO A 294 13.18 -4.31 -5.31
CA PRO A 294 13.33 -3.36 -6.40
C PRO A 294 11.98 -2.86 -6.92
N ASN A 295 11.99 -1.67 -7.50
CA ASN A 295 10.88 -1.05 -8.22
C ASN A 295 11.47 -0.31 -9.42
N PRO A 296 10.72 -0.07 -10.52
CA PRO A 296 11.21 0.72 -11.65
C PRO A 296 11.75 2.08 -11.21
N GLU A 297 12.83 2.50 -11.85
CA GLU A 297 13.39 3.84 -11.66
C GLU A 297 12.44 4.91 -12.17
N GLU A 298 12.52 6.11 -11.59
CA GLU A 298 11.64 7.24 -11.92
C GLU A 298 11.63 7.57 -13.41
N ASP A 299 12.80 7.57 -14.05
CA ASP A 299 12.93 7.84 -15.48
C ASP A 299 12.21 6.80 -16.35
N LYS A 300 12.21 5.53 -15.95
CA LYS A 300 11.47 4.48 -16.67
C LYS A 300 9.96 4.71 -16.58
N ASP A 301 9.47 5.09 -15.42
CA ASP A 301 8.05 5.42 -15.23
C ASP A 301 7.64 6.64 -16.05
N LEU A 302 8.43 7.70 -16.04
CA LEU A 302 8.17 8.90 -16.86
C LEU A 302 8.19 8.60 -18.34
N GLN A 303 9.10 7.74 -18.82
CA GLN A 303 9.13 7.30 -20.22
C GLN A 303 7.88 6.51 -20.57
N LEU A 304 7.45 5.57 -19.71
CA LEU A 304 6.22 4.81 -19.92
C LEU A 304 5.00 5.73 -19.96
N PHE A 305 4.90 6.68 -19.02
CA PHE A 305 3.80 7.65 -18.99
C PHE A 305 3.72 8.49 -20.26
N ARG A 306 4.86 8.97 -20.78
CA ARG A 306 4.91 9.70 -22.07
C ARG A 306 4.42 8.85 -23.24
N LYS A 307 4.83 7.56 -23.31
CA LYS A 307 4.37 6.62 -24.34
C LYS A 307 2.86 6.39 -24.29
N LEU A 308 2.28 6.38 -23.09
CA LEU A 308 0.86 6.11 -22.86
C LEU A 308 -0.02 7.39 -22.89
N GLY A 309 0.57 8.58 -22.89
CA GLY A 309 -0.16 9.84 -22.77
C GLY A 309 -0.85 10.02 -21.42
N ILE A 310 -0.27 9.45 -20.35
CA ILE A 310 -0.75 9.61 -18.97
C ILE A 310 0.22 10.47 -18.18
N ASN A 311 -0.26 11.09 -17.10
CA ASN A 311 0.51 12.03 -16.30
C ASN A 311 0.41 11.70 -14.81
N PRO A 312 1.47 11.94 -14.02
CA PRO A 312 1.37 11.94 -12.58
C PRO A 312 0.34 12.99 -12.13
N GLN A 313 -0.47 12.65 -11.11
CA GLN A 313 -1.29 13.64 -10.44
C GLN A 313 -0.38 14.71 -9.83
N GLN A 314 -0.74 15.97 -9.99
CA GLN A 314 -0.01 17.05 -9.37
C GLN A 314 -0.44 17.24 -7.92
N THR A 315 0.51 17.44 -7.01
CA THR A 315 0.26 18.01 -5.69
C THR A 315 -0.19 19.46 -5.87
N ALA A 316 -1.10 19.92 -5.03
CA ALA A 316 -1.34 21.36 -4.92
C ALA A 316 0.00 22.03 -4.61
N VAL A 317 0.44 22.94 -5.48
CA VAL A 317 1.68 23.70 -5.29
C VAL A 317 1.50 24.54 -4.05
N LEU A 318 2.21 24.22 -2.96
CA LEU A 318 2.33 25.12 -1.84
C LEU A 318 3.28 26.26 -2.26
N GLU A 319 2.79 27.48 -2.23
CA GLU A 319 3.58 28.65 -2.54
C GLU A 319 4.68 28.84 -1.47
N GLY A 320 5.94 28.80 -1.88
CA GLY A 320 7.12 29.29 -1.15
C GLY A 320 7.79 28.29 -0.18
N ASP A 321 9.10 28.10 -0.35
CA ASP A 321 9.96 27.31 0.55
C ASP A 321 9.89 27.76 2.03
N ASN A 322 9.70 29.07 2.28
CA ASN A 322 9.63 29.63 3.63
C ASN A 322 8.36 29.21 4.39
N GLU A 323 7.19 29.16 3.73
CA GLU A 323 5.95 28.71 4.39
C GLU A 323 6.00 27.23 4.71
N GLN A 324 6.63 26.46 3.85
CA GLN A 324 6.80 25.02 4.05
C GLN A 324 7.72 24.74 5.23
N GLN A 325 8.83 25.46 5.34
CA GLN A 325 9.76 25.34 6.46
C GLN A 325 9.07 25.75 7.79
N GLN A 326 8.33 26.84 7.80
CA GLN A 326 7.57 27.28 8.99
C GLN A 326 6.51 26.27 9.42
N ARG A 327 5.76 25.68 8.47
CA ARG A 327 4.79 24.62 8.76
C ARG A 327 5.46 23.38 9.34
N LEU A 328 6.64 23.01 8.79
CA LEU A 328 7.40 21.87 9.29
C LEU A 328 7.90 22.13 10.72
N GLU A 329 8.48 23.30 10.97
CA GLU A 329 8.96 23.69 12.31
C GLU A 329 7.81 23.71 13.31
N GLN A 330 6.67 24.27 12.94
CA GLN A 330 5.47 24.30 13.80
C GLN A 330 4.91 22.90 14.06
N ALA A 331 4.93 21.99 13.06
CA ALA A 331 4.46 20.62 13.20
C ALA A 331 5.38 19.77 14.10
N LEU A 332 6.67 20.11 14.15
CA LEU A 332 7.67 19.42 14.99
C LEU A 332 7.75 20.00 16.41
N LEU A 333 7.15 21.16 16.67
CA LEU A 333 7.06 21.70 18.02
C LEU A 333 6.13 20.81 18.85
N THR A 334 6.71 20.05 19.77
CA THR A 334 5.97 19.26 20.74
C THR A 334 6.03 19.95 22.10
N PRO A 335 4.93 19.94 22.90
CA PRO A 335 4.90 20.59 24.20
C PRO A 335 5.81 19.93 25.24
N ASP A 336 6.21 18.66 25.06
CA ASP A 336 6.98 17.88 26.03
C ASP A 336 8.08 17.07 25.34
N THR A 337 9.33 17.54 25.46
CA THR A 337 10.53 16.80 25.00
C THR A 337 10.95 15.65 25.91
N GLU A 338 10.38 15.55 27.11
CA GLU A 338 10.74 14.50 28.09
C GLU A 338 10.13 13.12 27.75
N GLU A 339 9.11 13.05 26.88
CA GLU A 339 8.50 11.79 26.43
C GLU A 339 9.30 11.05 25.36
N TYR A 340 10.31 11.68 24.78
CA TYR A 340 11.05 11.09 23.66
C TYR A 340 12.38 10.47 24.15
N TYR A 341 12.65 9.27 23.65
CA TYR A 341 13.95 8.65 23.79
C TYR A 341 14.62 8.50 22.42
N ASN A 342 15.94 8.51 22.38
CA ASN A 342 16.66 8.27 21.14
C ASN A 342 16.52 6.78 20.73
N ALA A 343 15.64 6.50 19.77
CA ALA A 343 15.39 5.16 19.29
C ALA A 343 16.61 4.52 18.58
N ALA A 344 17.56 5.33 18.10
CA ALA A 344 18.79 4.87 17.48
C ALA A 344 19.89 4.50 18.49
N ALA A 345 19.77 4.93 19.74
CA ALA A 345 20.76 4.68 20.79
C ALA A 345 20.61 3.31 21.50
N LEU A 346 19.57 2.56 21.19
CA LEU A 346 19.27 1.21 21.68
C LEU A 346 19.60 0.16 20.62
#